data_e55fd641205280fefbb683c4899867d1
#
_entry.id   e55fd641205280fefbb683c4899867d1
#
_cell.length_a   1.000
_cell.length_b   1.000
_cell.length_c   1.000
_cell.angle_alpha   90.00
_cell.angle_beta   90.00
_cell.angle_gamma   90.00
#
_symmetry.space_group_name_H-M   'P 1'
#
loop_
_entity.id
_entity.type
_entity.pdbx_description
1 polymer ?
#
loop_
_entity_poly.entity_id
_entity_poly.type
_entity_poly.pdbx_seq_one_letter_code
_entity_poly.pdbx_strand_id
1 'polypeptide(L)'
;MSNEIQFLLYTMPDDEGKVQVVVKDETLWCTQKAMAQLFGVGVPAISKHLANIYAEGELQAEATISKMETVQIEGTRNIKRQVDFYHLDAIIAVGYRVNSAKATKFRQWATKILSEYIKKGFAMDDERLKQGTAVFGKDYFRELLERVRSIRASERRVWQQITDIYAECSTDYDRTSPTTHDFDERPGVGKYFILKPPRGALQRGGAS
;
A
#
# COMPACT_ATOMS: atom_id res chain seq x y z
N MET A 1 -21.67 -14.79 -7.50
CA MET A 1 -20.51 -15.55 -7.99
C MET A 1 -19.46 -15.51 -6.90
N SER A 2 -19.22 -16.64 -6.22
CA SER A 2 -18.16 -16.72 -5.22
C SER A 2 -16.82 -16.76 -5.95
N ASN A 3 -16.11 -15.66 -5.97
CA ASN A 3 -14.74 -15.65 -6.45
C ASN A 3 -13.87 -16.38 -5.43
N GLU A 4 -13.37 -17.55 -5.80
CA GLU A 4 -12.25 -18.18 -5.12
C GLU A 4 -11.02 -17.29 -5.41
N ILE A 5 -10.81 -16.29 -4.57
CA ILE A 5 -9.60 -15.49 -4.62
C ILE A 5 -8.60 -16.22 -3.73
N GLN A 6 -7.51 -16.65 -4.35
CA GLN A 6 -6.32 -17.04 -3.62
C GLN A 6 -5.96 -15.91 -2.67
N PHE A 7 -5.91 -16.18 -1.36
CA PHE A 7 -5.63 -15.16 -0.36
C PHE A 7 -4.21 -14.62 -0.57
N LEU A 8 -4.10 -13.56 -1.36
CA LEU A 8 -2.83 -12.93 -1.78
C LEU A 8 -2.09 -12.20 -0.65
N LEU A 9 -2.68 -12.11 0.55
CA LEU A 9 -2.01 -11.47 1.68
C LEU A 9 -0.76 -12.22 2.13
N TYR A 10 -0.73 -13.55 1.90
CA TYR A 10 0.37 -14.34 2.40
C TYR A 10 0.39 -15.72 1.74
N THR A 11 1.07 -15.84 0.62
CA THR A 11 1.34 -17.13 -0.02
C THR A 11 2.61 -17.71 0.58
N MET A 12 2.49 -18.81 1.33
CA MET A 12 3.65 -19.64 1.60
C MET A 12 4.04 -20.35 0.31
N PRO A 13 5.33 -20.41 -0.05
CA PRO A 13 5.79 -21.14 -1.22
C PRO A 13 5.38 -22.61 -1.24
N ASP A 14 5.09 -23.19 -0.07
CA ASP A 14 4.83 -24.62 0.12
C ASP A 14 3.39 -24.95 0.55
N ASP A 15 2.47 -23.98 0.62
CA ASP A 15 1.10 -24.22 1.11
C ASP A 15 0.08 -24.03 -0.01
N GLU A 16 -0.39 -25.15 -0.59
CA GLU A 16 -1.49 -25.20 -1.57
C GLU A 16 -2.87 -24.87 -0.96
N GLY A 17 -2.90 -24.40 0.30
CA GLY A 17 -4.12 -24.10 1.03
C GLY A 17 -4.89 -22.92 0.46
N LYS A 18 -5.77 -23.17 -0.50
CA LYS A 18 -6.75 -22.20 -1.00
C LYS A 18 -7.72 -21.86 0.12
N VAL A 19 -7.66 -20.64 0.63
CA VAL A 19 -8.60 -20.13 1.63
C VAL A 19 -9.73 -19.40 0.89
N GLN A 20 -10.97 -19.78 1.18
CA GLN A 20 -12.15 -19.13 0.59
C GLN A 20 -12.36 -17.76 1.23
N VAL A 21 -12.34 -16.72 0.43
CA VAL A 21 -12.63 -15.35 0.82
C VAL A 21 -13.68 -14.74 -0.11
N VAL A 22 -14.43 -13.79 0.40
CA VAL A 22 -15.38 -12.99 -0.38
C VAL A 22 -14.82 -11.59 -0.48
N VAL A 23 -14.74 -11.07 -1.71
CA VAL A 23 -14.41 -9.66 -1.96
C VAL A 23 -15.69 -8.88 -2.06
N LYS A 24 -15.85 -7.91 -1.17
CA LYS A 24 -17.01 -7.02 -1.13
C LYS A 24 -16.57 -5.69 -0.53
N ASP A 25 -17.07 -4.58 -1.07
CA ASP A 25 -16.83 -3.21 -0.58
C ASP A 25 -15.32 -2.88 -0.47
N GLU A 26 -14.54 -3.28 -1.49
CA GLU A 26 -13.08 -3.06 -1.58
C GLU A 26 -12.26 -3.69 -0.45
N THR A 27 -12.82 -4.67 0.23
CA THR A 27 -12.18 -5.40 1.30
C THR A 27 -12.40 -6.91 1.20
N LEU A 28 -11.77 -7.65 2.10
CA LEU A 28 -11.87 -9.10 2.15
C LEU A 28 -12.71 -9.51 3.35
N TRP A 29 -13.56 -10.50 3.12
CA TRP A 29 -14.40 -11.13 4.13
C TRP A 29 -14.12 -12.63 4.16
N CYS A 30 -13.96 -13.21 5.33
CA CYS A 30 -13.82 -14.65 5.47
C CYS A 30 -14.56 -15.21 6.69
N THR A 31 -14.79 -16.51 6.69
CA THR A 31 -15.41 -17.23 7.81
C THR A 31 -14.37 -17.59 8.88
N GLN A 32 -14.81 -17.92 10.09
CA GLN A 32 -13.93 -18.48 11.14
C GLN A 32 -13.21 -19.76 10.67
N LYS A 33 -13.87 -20.58 9.84
CA LYS A 33 -13.26 -21.78 9.26
C LYS A 33 -12.11 -21.43 8.33
N ALA A 34 -12.29 -20.39 7.50
CA ALA A 34 -11.25 -19.89 6.60
C ALA A 34 -10.06 -19.31 7.39
N MET A 35 -10.32 -18.52 8.45
CA MET A 35 -9.26 -18.03 9.34
C MET A 35 -8.51 -19.16 10.04
N ALA A 36 -9.22 -20.22 10.47
CA ALA A 36 -8.61 -21.40 11.09
C ALA A 36 -7.63 -22.10 10.14
N GLN A 37 -7.99 -22.22 8.86
CA GLN A 37 -7.10 -22.74 7.81
C GLN A 37 -5.91 -21.82 7.55
N LEU A 38 -6.17 -20.50 7.44
CA LEU A 38 -5.16 -19.48 7.21
C LEU A 38 -4.07 -19.50 8.28
N PHE A 39 -4.46 -19.56 9.53
CA PHE A 39 -3.52 -19.52 10.67
C PHE A 39 -3.11 -20.90 11.19
N GLY A 40 -3.65 -21.99 10.66
CA GLY A 40 -3.29 -23.35 11.05
C GLY A 40 -3.69 -23.70 12.49
N VAL A 41 -4.87 -23.26 12.92
CA VAL A 41 -5.43 -23.51 14.25
C VAL A 41 -6.88 -24.00 14.15
N GLY A 42 -7.44 -24.47 15.27
CA GLY A 42 -8.84 -24.88 15.31
C GLY A 42 -9.82 -23.69 15.33
N VAL A 43 -11.03 -23.89 14.79
CA VAL A 43 -12.12 -22.90 14.85
C VAL A 43 -12.43 -22.41 16.27
N PRO A 44 -12.43 -23.25 17.32
CA PRO A 44 -12.63 -22.78 18.69
C PRO A 44 -11.60 -21.75 19.17
N ALA A 45 -10.35 -21.86 18.72
CA ALA A 45 -9.31 -20.88 19.06
C ALA A 45 -9.60 -19.53 18.38
N ILE A 46 -9.99 -19.55 17.11
CA ILE A 46 -10.40 -18.34 16.38
C ILE A 46 -11.59 -17.67 17.08
N SER A 47 -12.64 -18.45 17.42
CA SER A 47 -13.81 -17.94 18.12
C SER A 47 -13.46 -17.27 19.45
N LYS A 48 -12.55 -17.87 20.23
CA LYS A 48 -12.08 -17.29 21.49
C LYS A 48 -11.32 -15.96 21.26
N HIS A 49 -10.45 -15.90 20.26
CA HIS A 49 -9.73 -14.66 19.94
C HIS A 49 -10.67 -13.55 19.49
N LEU A 50 -11.65 -13.85 18.62
CA LEU A 50 -12.65 -12.90 18.20
C LEU A 50 -13.49 -12.38 19.39
N ALA A 51 -13.95 -13.28 20.26
CA ALA A 51 -14.69 -12.89 21.47
C ALA A 51 -13.89 -11.92 22.34
N ASN A 52 -12.61 -12.17 22.54
CA ASN A 52 -11.73 -11.28 23.32
C ASN A 52 -11.52 -9.92 22.61
N ILE A 53 -11.31 -9.90 21.29
CA ILE A 53 -11.15 -8.67 20.50
C ILE A 53 -12.36 -7.75 20.67
N TYR A 54 -13.57 -8.30 20.58
CA TYR A 54 -14.80 -7.54 20.76
C TYR A 54 -15.04 -7.14 22.21
N ALA A 55 -14.76 -8.02 23.17
CA ALA A 55 -14.92 -7.73 24.59
C ALA A 55 -13.96 -6.62 25.07
N GLU A 56 -12.76 -6.56 24.52
CA GLU A 56 -11.75 -5.54 24.81
C GLU A 56 -12.01 -4.22 24.07
N GLY A 57 -12.97 -4.19 23.15
CA GLY A 57 -13.30 -3.01 22.35
C GLY A 57 -12.27 -2.64 21.28
N GLU A 58 -11.36 -3.57 20.92
CA GLU A 58 -10.39 -3.36 19.85
C GLU A 58 -11.09 -3.15 18.50
N LEU A 59 -12.16 -3.91 18.25
CA LEU A 59 -13.00 -3.79 17.07
C LEU A 59 -14.49 -3.76 17.45
N GLN A 60 -15.30 -3.12 16.60
CA GLN A 60 -16.76 -3.08 16.71
C GLN A 60 -17.35 -4.24 15.92
N ALA A 61 -18.18 -5.06 16.57
CA ALA A 61 -18.79 -6.24 15.93
C ALA A 61 -19.69 -5.83 14.74
N GLU A 62 -20.44 -4.75 14.88
CA GLU A 62 -21.38 -4.24 13.86
C GLU A 62 -20.66 -3.80 12.58
N ALA A 63 -19.43 -3.32 12.68
CA ALA A 63 -18.61 -2.88 11.55
C ALA A 63 -17.81 -4.01 10.90
N THR A 64 -17.53 -5.09 11.64
CA THR A 64 -16.60 -6.13 11.21
C THR A 64 -17.22 -7.51 11.04
N ILE A 65 -18.49 -7.70 11.33
CA ILE A 65 -19.23 -8.95 11.10
C ILE A 65 -20.36 -8.68 10.11
N SER A 66 -20.46 -9.52 9.07
CA SER A 66 -21.56 -9.50 8.10
C SER A 66 -22.12 -10.90 7.94
N LYS A 67 -23.46 -11.03 7.99
CA LYS A 67 -24.13 -12.29 7.69
C LYS A 67 -24.34 -12.42 6.20
N MET A 68 -23.77 -13.45 5.60
CA MET A 68 -23.90 -13.74 4.18
C MET A 68 -24.48 -15.13 3.97
N GLU A 69 -25.31 -15.26 2.93
CA GLU A 69 -25.88 -16.53 2.54
C GLU A 69 -24.85 -17.33 1.72
N THR A 70 -24.55 -18.55 2.16
CA THR A 70 -23.68 -19.48 1.43
C THR A 70 -24.45 -20.73 1.08
N VAL A 71 -24.19 -21.25 -0.11
CA VAL A 71 -24.73 -22.55 -0.55
C VAL A 71 -23.73 -23.63 -0.21
N GLN A 72 -24.13 -24.54 0.66
CA GLN A 72 -23.35 -25.74 0.99
C GLN A 72 -23.98 -26.97 0.34
N ILE A 73 -23.16 -27.78 -0.29
CA ILE A 73 -23.59 -29.04 -0.90
C ILE A 73 -23.53 -30.12 0.17
N GLU A 74 -24.66 -30.59 0.64
CA GLU A 74 -24.77 -31.75 1.53
C GLU A 74 -25.38 -32.93 0.75
N GLY A 75 -24.51 -33.87 0.33
CA GLY A 75 -24.90 -34.96 -0.54
C GLY A 75 -25.37 -34.43 -1.90
N THR A 76 -26.64 -34.64 -2.26
CA THR A 76 -27.25 -34.17 -3.52
C THR A 76 -28.06 -32.89 -3.38
N ARG A 77 -28.10 -32.25 -2.17
CA ARG A 77 -28.93 -31.09 -1.89
C ARG A 77 -28.10 -29.85 -1.68
N ASN A 78 -28.50 -28.75 -2.33
CA ASN A 78 -27.96 -27.42 -2.09
C ASN A 78 -28.71 -26.78 -0.91
N ILE A 79 -28.03 -26.62 0.23
CA ILE A 79 -28.60 -26.00 1.42
C ILE A 79 -28.04 -24.59 1.56
N LYS A 80 -28.94 -23.61 1.61
CA LYS A 80 -28.58 -22.22 1.89
C LYS A 80 -28.47 -22.02 3.39
N ARG A 81 -27.31 -21.54 3.86
CA ARG A 81 -27.07 -21.24 5.26
C ARG A 81 -26.57 -19.80 5.40
N GLN A 82 -27.07 -19.08 6.40
CA GLN A 82 -26.46 -17.83 6.81
C GLN A 82 -25.23 -18.12 7.67
N VAL A 83 -24.10 -17.54 7.26
CA VAL A 83 -22.82 -17.71 7.94
C VAL A 83 -22.23 -16.33 8.21
N ASP A 84 -21.63 -16.18 9.39
CA ASP A 84 -20.93 -14.96 9.76
C ASP A 84 -19.59 -14.86 9.00
N PHE A 85 -19.41 -13.75 8.32
CA PHE A 85 -18.18 -13.36 7.67
C PHE A 85 -17.55 -12.19 8.42
N TYR A 86 -16.25 -12.23 8.53
CA TYR A 86 -15.43 -11.29 9.28
C TYR A 86 -14.59 -10.46 8.33
N HIS A 87 -14.58 -9.15 8.57
CA HIS A 87 -13.82 -8.16 7.82
C HIS A 87 -12.31 -8.36 7.92
N LEU A 88 -11.55 -7.79 6.98
CA LEU A 88 -10.08 -7.85 6.95
C LEU A 88 -9.45 -7.42 8.28
N ASP A 89 -9.98 -6.40 8.96
CA ASP A 89 -9.47 -5.93 10.25
C ASP A 89 -9.53 -7.01 11.31
N ALA A 90 -10.64 -7.78 11.35
CA ALA A 90 -10.77 -8.91 12.27
C ALA A 90 -9.79 -10.04 11.94
N ILE A 91 -9.52 -10.29 10.65
CA ILE A 91 -8.52 -11.27 10.22
C ILE A 91 -7.12 -10.84 10.70
N ILE A 92 -6.78 -9.57 10.55
CA ILE A 92 -5.49 -9.02 10.99
C ILE A 92 -5.36 -9.10 12.51
N ALA A 93 -6.35 -8.65 13.27
CA ALA A 93 -6.36 -8.67 14.73
C ALA A 93 -6.18 -10.09 15.28
N VAL A 94 -6.89 -11.07 14.69
CA VAL A 94 -6.73 -12.50 15.04
C VAL A 94 -5.32 -12.99 14.72
N GLY A 95 -4.76 -12.62 13.56
CA GLY A 95 -3.42 -13.02 13.13
C GLY A 95 -2.31 -12.55 14.08
N TYR A 96 -2.50 -11.41 14.75
CA TYR A 96 -1.58 -10.94 15.78
C TYR A 96 -1.72 -11.68 17.12
N ARG A 97 -2.89 -12.23 17.45
CA ARG A 97 -3.18 -12.92 18.71
C ARG A 97 -2.94 -14.42 18.67
N VAL A 98 -3.06 -15.04 17.50
CA VAL A 98 -2.87 -16.49 17.34
C VAL A 98 -1.40 -16.87 17.50
N ASN A 99 -1.16 -17.94 18.29
CA ASN A 99 0.17 -18.52 18.45
C ASN A 99 0.31 -19.77 17.58
N SER A 100 0.82 -19.60 16.36
CA SER A 100 1.11 -20.68 15.41
C SER A 100 2.26 -20.32 14.48
N ALA A 101 2.88 -21.31 13.84
CA ALA A 101 3.92 -21.08 12.84
C ALA A 101 3.41 -20.22 11.66
N LYS A 102 2.18 -20.48 11.18
CA LYS A 102 1.53 -19.72 10.12
C LYS A 102 1.28 -18.26 10.55
N ALA A 103 0.76 -18.04 11.75
CA ALA A 103 0.56 -16.69 12.28
C ALA A 103 1.89 -15.94 12.51
N THR A 104 2.95 -16.63 12.88
CA THR A 104 4.28 -16.02 12.99
C THR A 104 4.79 -15.53 11.63
N LYS A 105 4.66 -16.33 10.59
CA LYS A 105 5.02 -15.91 9.24
C LYS A 105 4.15 -14.74 8.75
N PHE A 106 2.84 -14.76 9.05
CA PHE A 106 1.95 -13.64 8.77
C PHE A 106 2.45 -12.34 9.42
N ARG A 107 2.80 -12.36 10.70
CA ARG A 107 3.36 -11.19 11.40
C ARG A 107 4.69 -10.71 10.81
N GLN A 108 5.58 -11.64 10.43
CA GLN A 108 6.85 -11.28 9.76
C GLN A 108 6.60 -10.56 8.43
N TRP A 109 5.67 -11.06 7.62
CA TRP A 109 5.26 -10.42 6.38
C TRP A 109 4.66 -9.03 6.63
N ALA A 110 3.70 -8.90 7.56
CA ALA A 110 3.10 -7.62 7.90
C ALA A 110 4.14 -6.61 8.42
N THR A 111 5.08 -7.06 9.25
CA THR A 111 6.19 -6.23 9.76
C THR A 111 7.10 -5.76 8.62
N LYS A 112 7.37 -6.61 7.62
CA LYS A 112 8.17 -6.22 6.45
C LYS A 112 7.51 -5.09 5.68
N ILE A 113 6.21 -5.20 5.38
CA ILE A 113 5.44 -4.16 4.67
C ILE A 113 5.41 -2.86 5.48
N LEU A 114 5.12 -2.94 6.77
CA LEU A 114 5.06 -1.77 7.64
C LEU A 114 6.43 -1.08 7.76
N SER A 115 7.51 -1.85 7.89
CA SER A 115 8.87 -1.33 7.91
C SER A 115 9.26 -0.65 6.60
N GLU A 116 8.83 -1.20 5.48
CA GLU A 116 9.04 -0.60 4.16
C GLU A 116 8.30 0.74 4.06
N TYR A 117 7.03 0.76 4.45
CA TYR A 117 6.22 1.98 4.47
C TYR A 117 6.83 3.06 5.37
N ILE A 118 7.25 2.72 6.60
CA ILE A 118 7.87 3.68 7.54
C ILE A 118 9.16 4.27 6.97
N LYS A 119 10.00 3.43 6.33
CA LYS A 119 11.29 3.88 5.78
C LYS A 119 11.17 4.69 4.50
N LYS A 120 10.26 4.33 3.62
CA LYS A 120 10.15 4.88 2.26
C LYS A 120 8.96 5.82 2.08
N GLY A 121 7.93 5.74 2.95
CA GLY A 121 6.65 6.43 2.78
C GLY A 121 5.68 5.72 1.82
N PHE A 122 6.05 4.55 1.31
CA PHE A 122 5.21 3.70 0.46
C PHE A 122 5.62 2.23 0.59
N ALA A 123 4.67 1.32 0.29
CA ALA A 123 4.92 -0.10 0.06
C ALA A 123 4.19 -0.49 -1.23
N MET A 124 4.87 -1.17 -2.15
CA MET A 124 4.30 -1.56 -3.44
C MET A 124 4.55 -3.04 -3.72
N ASP A 125 3.58 -3.67 -4.35
CA ASP A 125 3.69 -5.00 -4.92
C ASP A 125 3.91 -4.86 -6.43
N ASP A 126 5.19 -4.82 -6.84
CA ASP A 126 5.60 -4.60 -8.21
C ASP A 126 5.09 -5.69 -9.15
N GLU A 127 5.05 -6.93 -8.69
CA GLU A 127 4.60 -8.06 -9.51
C GLU A 127 3.09 -7.95 -9.79
N ARG A 128 2.32 -7.66 -8.79
CA ARG A 128 0.87 -7.47 -8.91
C ARG A 128 0.51 -6.27 -9.78
N LEU A 129 1.25 -5.18 -9.65
CA LEU A 129 1.06 -3.99 -10.49
C LEU A 129 1.38 -4.27 -11.97
N LYS A 130 2.41 -5.07 -12.25
CA LYS A 130 2.78 -5.47 -13.62
C LYS A 130 1.77 -6.43 -14.25
N GLN A 131 1.18 -7.31 -13.46
CA GLN A 131 0.22 -8.31 -13.95
C GLN A 131 -1.14 -7.70 -14.32
N GLY A 132 -1.44 -6.48 -13.89
CA GLY A 132 -2.71 -5.80 -14.17
C GLY A 132 -3.94 -6.50 -13.59
N THR A 133 -3.75 -7.43 -12.66
CA THR A 133 -4.83 -8.22 -12.08
C THR A 133 -5.59 -7.39 -11.06
N ALA A 134 -6.75 -6.89 -11.44
CA ALA A 134 -7.64 -6.14 -10.56
C ALA A 134 -8.35 -7.07 -9.57
N VAL A 135 -7.77 -7.33 -8.41
CA VAL A 135 -8.37 -8.16 -7.34
C VAL A 135 -9.71 -7.58 -6.87
N PHE A 136 -9.83 -6.26 -6.84
CA PHE A 136 -11.05 -5.56 -6.42
C PHE A 136 -11.82 -4.91 -7.57
N GLY A 137 -11.54 -5.29 -8.82
CA GLY A 137 -12.19 -4.72 -10.00
C GLY A 137 -11.80 -3.27 -10.32
N LYS A 138 -10.83 -2.69 -9.62
CA LYS A 138 -10.30 -1.35 -9.85
C LYS A 138 -8.91 -1.39 -10.44
N ASP A 139 -8.64 -0.46 -11.36
CA ASP A 139 -7.33 -0.24 -11.94
C ASP A 139 -6.46 0.64 -11.03
N TYR A 140 -5.83 -0.01 -10.03
CA TYR A 140 -4.92 0.68 -9.12
C TYR A 140 -3.63 1.21 -9.80
N PHE A 141 -3.30 0.70 -10.99
CA PHE A 141 -2.19 1.22 -11.77
C PHE A 141 -2.45 2.65 -12.23
N ARG A 142 -3.70 2.97 -12.60
CA ARG A 142 -4.10 4.34 -12.94
C ARG A 142 -3.96 5.27 -11.74
N GLU A 143 -4.42 4.86 -10.56
CA GLU A 143 -4.27 5.63 -9.32
C GLU A 143 -2.79 5.90 -9.00
N LEU A 144 -1.93 4.88 -9.14
CA LEU A 144 -0.49 5.04 -8.96
C LEU A 144 0.10 6.05 -9.95
N LEU A 145 -0.28 6.00 -11.23
CA LEU A 145 0.17 6.97 -12.24
C LEU A 145 -0.24 8.40 -11.88
N GLU A 146 -1.45 8.61 -11.39
CA GLU A 146 -1.92 9.93 -10.97
C GLU A 146 -1.11 10.45 -9.77
N ARG A 147 -0.81 9.60 -8.78
CA ARG A 147 0.07 9.95 -7.66
C ARG A 147 1.48 10.34 -8.12
N VAL A 148 2.08 9.57 -9.02
CA VAL A 148 3.40 9.86 -9.58
C VAL A 148 3.39 11.19 -10.34
N ARG A 149 2.34 11.47 -11.13
CA ARG A 149 2.18 12.75 -11.84
C ARG A 149 2.05 13.92 -10.86
N SER A 150 1.30 13.75 -9.78
CA SER A 150 1.14 14.77 -8.73
C SER A 150 2.47 15.09 -8.02
N ILE A 151 3.27 14.06 -7.69
CA ILE A 151 4.60 14.22 -7.08
C ILE A 151 5.52 14.99 -8.02
N ARG A 152 5.58 14.61 -9.31
CA ARG A 152 6.38 15.32 -10.33
C ARG A 152 5.93 16.76 -10.53
N ALA A 153 4.62 17.02 -10.52
CA ALA A 153 4.10 18.38 -10.61
C ALA A 153 4.50 19.24 -9.42
N SER A 154 4.57 18.66 -8.22
CA SER A 154 5.04 19.35 -7.01
C SER A 154 6.53 19.64 -7.08
N GLU A 155 7.34 18.70 -7.54
CA GLU A 155 8.79 18.89 -7.76
C GLU A 155 9.03 20.04 -8.77
N ARG A 156 8.32 20.05 -9.88
CA ARG A 156 8.42 21.12 -10.89
C ARG A 156 8.09 22.49 -10.31
N ARG A 157 7.08 22.61 -9.45
CA ARG A 157 6.73 23.88 -8.78
C ARG A 157 7.84 24.37 -7.88
N VAL A 158 8.48 23.48 -7.12
CA VAL A 158 9.63 23.85 -6.27
C VAL A 158 10.79 24.38 -7.11
N TRP A 159 11.09 23.72 -8.23
CA TRP A 159 12.13 24.19 -9.13
C TRP A 159 11.79 25.55 -9.77
N GLN A 160 10.56 25.77 -10.15
CA GLN A 160 10.10 27.08 -10.66
C GLN A 160 10.29 28.19 -9.61
N GLN A 161 9.90 27.94 -8.36
CA GLN A 161 10.12 28.88 -7.28
C GLN A 161 11.60 29.19 -7.04
N ILE A 162 12.46 28.19 -7.09
CA ILE A 162 13.91 28.38 -6.97
C ILE A 162 14.43 29.24 -8.12
N THR A 163 13.99 28.98 -9.34
CA THR A 163 14.37 29.78 -10.53
C THR A 163 13.90 31.22 -10.41
N ASP A 164 12.68 31.45 -9.93
CA ASP A 164 12.11 32.78 -9.74
C ASP A 164 12.91 33.56 -8.67
N ILE A 165 13.27 32.92 -7.55
CA ILE A 165 14.13 33.51 -6.49
C ILE A 165 15.51 33.87 -7.07
N TYR A 166 16.08 33.00 -7.89
CA TYR A 166 17.35 33.26 -8.56
C TYR A 166 17.26 34.46 -9.51
N ALA A 167 16.17 34.57 -10.27
CA ALA A 167 15.92 35.70 -11.16
C ALA A 167 15.79 37.04 -10.41
N GLU A 168 15.18 37.03 -9.22
CA GLU A 168 15.04 38.22 -8.39
C GLU A 168 16.34 38.61 -7.67
N CYS A 169 17.18 37.64 -7.31
CA CYS A 169 18.41 37.88 -6.58
C CYS A 169 19.63 38.10 -7.47
N SER A 170 19.56 37.82 -8.76
CA SER A 170 20.68 37.91 -9.70
C SER A 170 20.54 39.15 -10.58
N THR A 171 21.55 40.00 -10.56
CA THR A 171 21.56 41.23 -11.40
C THR A 171 21.86 40.97 -12.87
N ASP A 172 22.34 39.79 -13.20
CA ASP A 172 22.74 39.37 -14.56
C ASP A 172 21.90 38.20 -15.10
N TYR A 173 20.76 37.90 -14.45
CA TYR A 173 19.88 36.84 -14.89
C TYR A 173 19.08 37.26 -16.14
N ASP A 174 19.39 36.64 -17.27
CA ASP A 174 18.65 36.80 -18.50
C ASP A 174 17.80 35.54 -18.79
N ARG A 175 16.49 35.69 -18.70
CA ARG A 175 15.52 34.61 -18.91
C ARG A 175 15.51 34.09 -20.36
N THR A 176 16.05 34.87 -21.29
CA THR A 176 16.08 34.53 -22.73
C THR A 176 17.42 33.92 -23.15
N SER A 177 18.38 33.84 -22.26
CA SER A 177 19.69 33.28 -22.60
C SER A 177 19.64 31.78 -22.86
N PRO A 178 20.38 31.24 -23.83
CA PRO A 178 20.43 29.82 -24.12
C PRO A 178 20.84 28.95 -22.90
N THR A 179 21.65 29.52 -22.01
CA THR A 179 22.11 28.88 -20.78
C THR A 179 21.00 28.73 -19.75
N THR A 180 20.11 29.71 -19.67
CA THR A 180 18.94 29.69 -18.78
C THR A 180 17.91 28.71 -19.28
N HIS A 181 17.65 28.65 -20.58
CA HIS A 181 16.74 27.73 -21.23
C HIS A 181 17.21 26.27 -21.05
N ASP A 182 18.49 26.01 -21.18
CA ASP A 182 19.10 24.68 -20.95
C ASP A 182 18.98 24.23 -19.48
N PHE A 183 18.94 25.18 -18.53
CA PHE A 183 18.75 24.91 -17.11
C PHE A 183 17.31 24.56 -16.78
N ASP A 184 16.34 25.26 -17.37
CA ASP A 184 14.91 25.05 -17.11
C ASP A 184 14.38 23.76 -17.76
N GLU A 185 14.96 23.29 -18.85
CA GLU A 185 14.48 22.11 -19.58
C GLU A 185 15.07 20.77 -19.14
N ARG A 186 16.18 20.75 -18.40
CA ARG A 186 16.83 19.49 -17.99
C ARG A 186 16.33 18.98 -16.64
N PRO A 187 15.48 17.93 -16.61
CA PRO A 187 15.08 17.30 -15.36
C PRO A 187 16.32 16.64 -14.68
N GLY A 188 16.68 17.14 -13.52
CA GLY A 188 17.70 16.55 -12.66
C GLY A 188 19.08 17.21 -12.63
N VAL A 189 19.38 18.17 -13.51
CA VAL A 189 20.68 18.86 -13.54
C VAL A 189 20.80 19.95 -12.46
N GLY A 190 19.69 20.48 -11.99
CA GLY A 190 19.66 21.50 -10.94
C GLY A 190 20.32 21.13 -9.62
N LYS A 191 20.47 19.85 -9.30
CA LYS A 191 21.16 19.41 -8.06
C LYS A 191 22.65 19.72 -8.02
N TYR A 192 23.30 19.86 -9.17
CA TYR A 192 24.75 20.08 -9.25
C TYR A 192 25.16 21.52 -9.50
N PHE A 193 24.22 22.37 -9.97
CA PHE A 193 24.56 23.77 -10.30
C PHE A 193 24.42 24.72 -9.12
N ILE A 194 23.64 24.40 -8.10
CA ILE A 194 23.49 25.21 -6.88
C ILE A 194 24.80 25.30 -6.08
N LEU A 195 25.76 24.43 -6.32
CA LEU A 195 27.05 24.38 -5.60
C LEU A 195 28.22 25.03 -6.35
N LYS A 196 28.02 25.59 -7.53
CA LYS A 196 29.06 26.36 -8.22
C LYS A 196 28.63 27.82 -8.33
N PRO A 197 29.26 28.73 -7.59
CA PRO A 197 29.07 30.16 -7.82
C PRO A 197 29.49 30.52 -9.24
N PRO A 198 28.84 31.51 -9.89
CA PRO A 198 29.18 31.93 -11.25
C PRO A 198 30.68 32.28 -11.33
N ARG A 199 31.36 31.78 -12.35
CA ARG A 199 32.77 32.08 -12.62
C ARG A 199 32.90 33.56 -13.01
N GLY A 200 32.93 34.43 -12.06
CA GLY A 200 33.02 35.87 -12.30
C GLY A 200 33.04 36.74 -11.05
N ALA A 201 32.62 36.19 -9.91
CA ALA A 201 32.50 36.99 -8.66
C ALA A 201 33.82 37.13 -7.87
N LEU A 202 34.96 36.64 -8.36
CA LEU A 202 36.24 36.65 -7.66
C LEU A 202 37.34 37.41 -8.41
N GLN A 203 37.02 38.47 -9.13
CA GLN A 203 38.01 39.42 -9.64
C GLN A 203 37.52 40.85 -9.56
N ARG A 204 37.38 41.40 -8.36
CA ARG A 204 37.55 42.82 -8.08
C ARG A 204 37.82 42.97 -6.59
N GLY A 205 39.08 42.97 -6.25
CA GLY A 205 39.56 43.26 -4.88
C GLY A 205 41.03 43.08 -4.78
N GLY A 206 41.78 43.89 -5.50
CA GLY A 206 43.22 43.93 -5.36
C GLY A 206 43.83 45.05 -6.20
N ALA A 207 44.02 46.20 -5.62
CA ALA A 207 45.10 47.16 -5.81
C ALA A 207 44.64 48.56 -5.40
N SER A 208 45.06 48.99 -4.28
CA SER A 208 45.81 50.20 -3.95
C SER A 208 45.94 50.32 -2.46
#